data_88f0b637a6bdc1a763dea714a01a7ae8
#
_entry.id   88f0b637a6bdc1a763dea714a01a7ae8
#
_cell.length_a   1.000
_cell.length_b   1.000
_cell.length_c   1.000
_cell.angle_alpha   90.00
_cell.angle_beta   90.00
_cell.angle_gamma   90.00
#
_symmetry.space_group_name_H-M   'P 1'
#
loop_
_entity.id
_entity.type
_entity.pdbx_description
1 polymer ?
#
loop_
_entity_poly.entity_id
_entity_poly.type
_entity_poly.pdbx_seq_one_letter_code
_entity_poly.pdbx_strand_id
1 'polypeptide(L)'
;ECFGQDAWFRCTPDEGERAMLHRFAAAGAAVRYRTIHHKDVEDILALDIALSRNDPEWFEQLPESISKDIVHRLYYGHFFCHVFHQDYIFRRGADVDALKKAMLKILDERGAEYPAEHNVGHLYPAKKDLAAFYRKLDPTNCFNPGIGKLPRTPYYK
;
A
#
# COMPACT_ATOMS: atom_id res chain seq x y z
N GLU A 1 -29.06 -12.26 15.96
CA GLU A 1 -28.77 -12.37 14.51
C GLU A 1 -28.57 -10.97 13.92
N CYS A 2 -27.38 -10.68 13.35
CA CYS A 2 -27.07 -9.35 12.83
C CYS A 2 -27.59 -9.12 11.40
N PHE A 3 -27.99 -10.19 10.69
CA PHE A 3 -28.39 -10.14 9.28
C PHE A 3 -29.66 -10.98 9.06
N GLY A 4 -30.55 -10.50 8.18
CA GLY A 4 -31.72 -11.28 7.74
C GLY A 4 -31.31 -12.48 6.89
N GLN A 5 -32.22 -13.44 6.72
CA GLN A 5 -31.95 -14.65 5.94
C GLN A 5 -31.57 -14.38 4.48
N ASP A 6 -32.06 -13.28 3.91
CA ASP A 6 -31.79 -12.86 2.54
C ASP A 6 -30.54 -11.98 2.39
N ALA A 7 -29.84 -11.68 3.50
CA ALA A 7 -28.65 -10.84 3.49
C ALA A 7 -27.35 -11.61 3.12
N TRP A 8 -27.42 -12.92 2.92
CA TRP A 8 -26.29 -13.76 2.53
C TRP A 8 -26.74 -14.91 1.64
N PHE A 9 -25.83 -15.39 0.85
CA PHE A 9 -26.02 -16.64 0.08
C PHE A 9 -24.75 -17.48 0.16
N ARG A 10 -24.91 -18.77 0.03
CA ARG A 10 -23.79 -19.72 0.01
C ARG A 10 -23.37 -19.97 -1.42
N CYS A 11 -22.16 -19.58 -1.75
CA CYS A 11 -21.56 -19.88 -3.05
C CYS A 11 -21.29 -21.38 -3.21
N THR A 12 -21.49 -21.87 -4.39
CA THR A 12 -20.82 -23.10 -4.84
C THR A 12 -19.31 -22.87 -4.93
N PRO A 13 -18.49 -23.93 -4.95
CA PRO A 13 -17.04 -23.76 -5.14
C PRO A 13 -16.67 -22.95 -6.39
N ASP A 14 -17.35 -23.21 -7.52
CA ASP A 14 -17.12 -22.52 -8.79
C ASP A 14 -17.48 -21.01 -8.72
N GLU A 15 -18.61 -20.67 -8.11
CA GLU A 15 -18.99 -19.27 -7.89
C GLU A 15 -18.01 -18.55 -6.96
N GLY A 16 -17.55 -19.21 -5.90
CA GLY A 16 -16.55 -18.68 -4.98
C GLY A 16 -15.21 -18.43 -5.67
N GLU A 17 -14.75 -19.36 -6.49
CA GLU A 17 -13.53 -19.22 -7.27
C GLU A 17 -13.63 -18.04 -8.25
N ARG A 18 -14.72 -17.92 -8.99
CA ARG A 18 -14.97 -16.78 -9.89
C ARG A 18 -15.03 -15.44 -9.16
N ALA A 19 -15.69 -15.40 -8.00
CA ALA A 19 -15.76 -14.18 -7.18
C ALA A 19 -14.36 -13.74 -6.74
N MET A 20 -13.47 -14.67 -6.40
CA MET A 20 -12.09 -14.35 -6.00
C MET A 20 -11.24 -13.75 -7.12
N LEU A 21 -11.62 -13.89 -8.40
CA LEU A 21 -10.92 -13.24 -9.51
C LEU A 21 -11.01 -11.72 -9.46
N HIS A 22 -12.04 -11.16 -8.83
CA HIS A 22 -12.20 -9.71 -8.69
C HIS A 22 -11.01 -9.05 -7.95
N ARG A 23 -10.35 -9.76 -7.04
CA ARG A 23 -9.14 -9.23 -6.37
C ARG A 23 -8.03 -8.88 -7.35
N PHE A 24 -7.83 -9.69 -8.38
CA PHE A 24 -6.80 -9.42 -9.41
C PHE A 24 -7.19 -8.24 -10.30
N ALA A 25 -8.48 -8.08 -10.60
CA ALA A 25 -8.97 -6.93 -11.32
C ALA A 25 -8.77 -5.63 -10.51
N ALA A 26 -9.08 -5.66 -9.22
CA ALA A 26 -8.86 -4.52 -8.32
C ALA A 26 -7.37 -4.17 -8.21
N ALA A 27 -6.51 -5.15 -7.89
CA ALA A 27 -5.07 -4.95 -7.75
C ALA A 27 -4.39 -4.47 -9.05
N GLY A 28 -4.91 -4.86 -10.22
CA GLY A 28 -4.38 -4.44 -11.52
C GLY A 28 -4.98 -3.15 -12.08
N ALA A 29 -6.00 -2.59 -11.46
CA ALA A 29 -6.79 -1.49 -12.03
C ALA A 29 -5.97 -0.22 -12.30
N ALA A 30 -5.16 0.21 -11.35
CA ALA A 30 -4.30 1.39 -11.47
C ALA A 30 -3.27 1.22 -12.60
N VAL A 31 -2.61 0.07 -12.65
CA VAL A 31 -1.61 -0.26 -13.69
C VAL A 31 -2.26 -0.28 -15.07
N ARG A 32 -3.43 -0.90 -15.19
CA ARG A 32 -4.19 -0.92 -16.45
C ARG A 32 -4.60 0.49 -16.88
N TYR A 33 -5.09 1.32 -15.95
CA TYR A 33 -5.45 2.69 -16.23
C TYR A 33 -4.25 3.49 -16.76
N ARG A 34 -3.09 3.43 -16.07
CA ARG A 34 -1.85 4.07 -16.52
C ARG A 34 -1.43 3.61 -17.91
N THR A 35 -1.54 2.31 -18.22
CA THR A 35 -1.16 1.78 -19.52
C THR A 35 -2.03 2.37 -20.65
N ILE A 36 -3.34 2.48 -20.41
CA ILE A 36 -4.28 3.05 -21.39
C ILE A 36 -4.08 4.56 -21.53
N HIS A 37 -3.87 5.27 -20.42
CA HIS A 37 -3.78 6.73 -20.34
C HIS A 37 -2.34 7.24 -20.15
N HIS A 38 -1.35 6.53 -20.70
CA HIS A 38 0.08 6.81 -20.51
C HIS A 38 0.53 8.22 -20.91
N LYS A 39 -0.27 8.93 -21.74
CA LYS A 39 0.01 10.33 -22.13
C LYS A 39 -0.37 11.33 -21.03
N ASP A 40 -1.37 10.99 -20.21
CA ASP A 40 -1.98 11.88 -19.22
C ASP A 40 -1.55 11.53 -17.80
N VAL A 41 -0.96 10.35 -17.60
CA VAL A 41 -0.53 9.83 -16.31
C VAL A 41 0.98 9.83 -16.19
N GLU A 42 1.49 10.42 -15.11
CA GLU A 42 2.92 10.40 -14.79
C GLU A 42 3.32 9.05 -14.19
N ASP A 43 2.74 8.73 -13.04
CA ASP A 43 3.02 7.49 -12.33
C ASP A 43 1.89 7.12 -11.36
N ILE A 44 2.04 5.97 -10.73
CA ILE A 44 1.19 5.44 -9.67
C ILE A 44 2.01 5.36 -8.40
N LEU A 45 1.46 5.87 -7.30
CA LEU A 45 1.96 5.61 -5.98
C LEU A 45 1.04 4.59 -5.30
N ALA A 46 1.54 3.39 -5.13
CA ALA A 46 0.86 2.33 -4.40
C ALA A 46 1.35 2.32 -2.96
N LEU A 47 0.48 2.61 -2.02
CA LEU A 47 0.74 2.57 -0.58
C LEU A 47 0.08 1.35 0.04
N ASP A 48 0.78 0.74 0.98
CA ASP A 48 0.39 -0.47 1.67
C ASP A 48 0.41 -0.17 3.18
N ILE A 49 -0.79 0.10 3.74
CA ILE A 49 -0.95 0.83 4.99
C ILE A 49 -1.74 0.01 6.00
N ALA A 50 -1.26 -0.05 7.23
CA ALA A 50 -2.02 -0.50 8.38
C ALA A 50 -2.34 0.69 9.28
N LEU A 51 -3.62 0.95 9.50
CA LEU A 51 -4.10 1.96 10.41
C LEU A 51 -4.20 1.42 11.84
N SER A 52 -4.27 2.32 12.81
CA SER A 52 -4.53 1.97 14.20
C SER A 52 -5.86 1.21 14.32
N ARG A 53 -5.91 0.27 15.28
CA ARG A 53 -7.14 -0.49 15.55
C ARG A 53 -8.27 0.48 15.89
N ASN A 54 -9.43 0.25 15.30
CA ASN A 54 -10.64 1.07 15.46
C ASN A 54 -10.55 2.49 14.87
N ASP A 55 -9.59 2.77 14.00
CA ASP A 55 -9.59 4.00 13.23
C ASP A 55 -10.77 3.99 12.23
N PRO A 56 -11.75 4.90 12.37
CA PRO A 56 -12.90 4.94 11.47
C PRO A 56 -12.55 5.61 10.12
N GLU A 57 -11.44 6.33 10.07
CA GLU A 57 -11.00 7.08 8.89
C GLU A 57 -10.03 6.23 8.06
N TRP A 58 -10.57 5.36 7.23
CA TRP A 58 -9.79 4.45 6.39
C TRP A 58 -9.14 5.10 5.15
N PHE A 59 -9.38 6.39 4.93
CA PHE A 59 -8.78 7.16 3.84
C PHE A 59 -8.30 8.52 4.33
N GLU A 60 -7.29 9.08 3.64
CA GLU A 60 -6.74 10.39 3.96
C GLU A 60 -7.58 11.52 3.38
N GLN A 61 -7.74 12.58 4.18
CA GLN A 61 -8.14 13.88 3.66
C GLN A 61 -6.88 14.64 3.23
N LEU A 62 -6.59 14.58 1.93
CA LEU A 62 -5.37 15.17 1.38
C LEU A 62 -5.54 16.66 1.15
N PRO A 63 -4.55 17.49 1.53
CA PRO A 63 -4.55 18.91 1.24
C PRO A 63 -4.50 19.17 -0.27
N GLU A 64 -4.96 20.35 -0.69
CA GLU A 64 -5.02 20.76 -2.10
C GLU A 64 -3.66 20.66 -2.80
N SER A 65 -2.56 20.93 -2.06
CA SER A 65 -1.20 20.79 -2.58
C SER A 65 -0.85 19.38 -3.08
N ILE A 66 -1.57 18.36 -2.60
CA ILE A 66 -1.43 16.97 -3.04
C ILE A 66 -2.58 16.58 -3.96
N SER A 67 -3.82 16.86 -3.54
CA SER A 67 -5.02 16.36 -4.21
C SER A 67 -5.18 16.89 -5.63
N LYS A 68 -4.71 18.11 -5.93
CA LYS A 68 -4.74 18.71 -7.27
C LYS A 68 -3.98 17.90 -8.34
N ASP A 69 -3.00 17.12 -7.93
CA ASP A 69 -2.16 16.32 -8.83
C ASP A 69 -2.64 14.87 -8.96
N ILE A 70 -3.70 14.48 -8.24
CA ILE A 70 -4.28 13.14 -8.27
C ILE A 70 -5.43 13.09 -9.28
N VAL A 71 -5.35 12.17 -10.24
CA VAL A 71 -6.40 11.88 -11.21
C VAL A 71 -7.41 10.91 -10.63
N HIS A 72 -6.95 9.81 -10.04
CA HIS A 72 -7.79 8.80 -9.40
C HIS A 72 -7.17 8.28 -8.12
N ARG A 73 -8.04 7.82 -7.22
CA ARG A 73 -7.69 7.15 -5.99
C ARG A 73 -8.43 5.82 -5.96
N LEU A 74 -7.70 4.75 -5.67
CA LEU A 74 -8.26 3.41 -5.52
C LEU A 74 -7.96 2.94 -4.11
N TYR A 75 -8.98 2.45 -3.42
CA TYR A 75 -8.86 1.91 -2.08
C TYR A 75 -9.41 0.49 -2.08
N TYR A 76 -8.62 -0.45 -1.66
CA TYR A 76 -9.04 -1.83 -1.48
C TYR A 76 -8.23 -2.46 -0.36
N GLY A 77 -8.73 -3.52 0.23
CA GLY A 77 -8.08 -4.14 1.36
C GLY A 77 -8.46 -5.59 1.52
N HIS A 78 -7.79 -6.24 2.44
CA HIS A 78 -8.12 -7.58 2.83
C HIS A 78 -9.30 -7.58 3.81
N PHE A 79 -10.21 -8.50 3.58
CA PHE A 79 -11.34 -8.69 4.48
C PHE A 79 -10.85 -9.15 5.88
N PHE A 80 -11.39 -8.58 6.93
CA PHE A 80 -11.01 -8.82 8.33
C PHE A 80 -9.62 -8.34 8.78
N CYS A 81 -8.91 -7.56 8.00
CA CYS A 81 -7.69 -6.93 8.48
C CYS A 81 -7.68 -5.41 8.21
N HIS A 82 -6.86 -4.69 8.96
CA HIS A 82 -6.72 -3.24 8.85
C HIS A 82 -5.61 -2.83 7.87
N VAL A 83 -5.31 -3.69 6.90
CA VAL A 83 -4.37 -3.37 5.82
C VAL A 83 -5.14 -2.85 4.63
N PHE A 84 -4.79 -1.65 4.20
CA PHE A 84 -5.38 -0.99 3.04
C PHE A 84 -4.32 -0.79 1.97
N HIS A 85 -4.66 -1.19 0.76
CA HIS A 85 -3.93 -0.82 -0.43
C HIS A 85 -4.54 0.47 -0.97
N GLN A 86 -3.73 1.48 -1.15
CA GLN A 86 -4.15 2.78 -1.62
C GLN A 86 -3.33 3.14 -2.85
N ASP A 87 -3.94 3.11 -4.02
CA ASP A 87 -3.29 3.49 -5.26
C ASP A 87 -3.71 4.92 -5.65
N TYR A 88 -2.73 5.78 -5.81
CA TYR A 88 -2.90 7.14 -6.26
C TYR A 88 -2.31 7.30 -7.65
N ILE A 89 -3.14 7.69 -8.61
CA ILE A 89 -2.74 7.91 -10.00
C ILE A 89 -2.51 9.41 -10.18
N PHE A 90 -1.29 9.79 -10.52
CA PHE A 90 -0.91 11.18 -10.68
C PHE A 90 -0.94 11.60 -12.16
N ARG A 91 -1.39 12.83 -12.37
CA ARG A 91 -1.39 13.45 -13.71
C ARG A 91 0.02 13.68 -14.22
N ARG A 92 0.14 13.82 -15.51
CA ARG A 92 1.40 14.11 -16.19
C ARG A 92 2.05 15.39 -15.67
N GLY A 93 3.36 15.34 -15.40
CA GLY A 93 4.15 16.46 -14.88
C GLY A 93 4.11 16.61 -13.36
N ALA A 94 3.44 15.73 -12.62
CA ALA A 94 3.47 15.73 -11.16
C ALA A 94 4.83 15.25 -10.62
N ASP A 95 5.33 15.90 -9.56
CA ASP A 95 6.50 15.43 -8.82
C ASP A 95 6.07 14.33 -7.83
N VAL A 96 6.02 13.09 -8.32
CA VAL A 96 5.55 11.95 -7.55
C VAL A 96 6.41 11.68 -6.32
N ASP A 97 7.70 11.93 -6.37
CA ASP A 97 8.60 11.74 -5.24
C ASP A 97 8.35 12.75 -4.11
N ALA A 98 8.12 14.01 -4.45
CA ALA A 98 7.75 15.03 -3.48
C ALA A 98 6.37 14.74 -2.86
N LEU A 99 5.39 14.37 -3.69
CA LEU A 99 4.05 14.01 -3.27
C LEU A 99 4.06 12.78 -2.34
N LYS A 100 4.83 11.74 -2.68
CA LYS A 100 5.04 10.58 -1.82
C LYS A 100 5.58 10.98 -0.44
N LYS A 101 6.61 11.81 -0.37
CA LYS A 101 7.17 12.27 0.91
C LYS A 101 6.13 13.01 1.75
N ALA A 102 5.33 13.88 1.12
CA ALA A 102 4.26 14.60 1.80
C ALA A 102 3.17 13.65 2.33
N MET A 103 2.77 12.66 1.55
CA MET A 103 1.77 11.66 1.95
C MET A 103 2.28 10.76 3.08
N LEU A 104 3.53 10.31 3.03
CA LEU A 104 4.13 9.51 4.11
C LEU A 104 4.20 10.30 5.43
N LYS A 105 4.43 11.61 5.36
CA LYS A 105 4.39 12.47 6.55
C LYS A 105 2.98 12.49 7.19
N ILE A 106 1.93 12.60 6.37
CA ILE A 106 0.54 12.54 6.87
C ILE A 106 0.26 11.18 7.54
N LEU A 107 0.73 10.09 6.97
CA LEU A 107 0.59 8.76 7.54
C LEU A 107 1.35 8.61 8.88
N ASP A 108 2.56 9.18 8.97
CA ASP A 108 3.33 9.22 10.21
C ASP A 108 2.59 10.01 11.31
N GLU A 109 2.01 11.15 10.97
CA GLU A 109 1.20 11.98 11.89
C GLU A 109 -0.05 11.24 12.39
N ARG A 110 -0.62 10.35 11.58
CA ARG A 110 -1.74 9.47 11.94
C ARG A 110 -1.32 8.23 12.74
N GLY A 111 -0.02 7.99 12.90
CA GLY A 111 0.49 6.76 13.53
C GLY A 111 0.25 5.49 12.70
N ALA A 112 0.11 5.63 11.39
CA ALA A 112 -0.03 4.50 10.48
C ALA A 112 1.27 3.71 10.34
N GLU A 113 1.15 2.39 10.20
CA GLU A 113 2.28 1.53 9.86
C GLU A 113 2.33 1.29 8.35
N TYR A 114 3.51 1.47 7.78
CA TYR A 114 3.78 1.19 6.38
C TYR A 114 5.24 0.75 6.17
N PRO A 115 5.54 -0.17 5.27
CA PRO A 115 4.57 -1.00 4.57
C PRO A 115 3.91 -1.99 5.53
N ALA A 116 2.63 -2.26 5.31
CA ALA A 116 1.93 -3.27 6.08
C ALA A 116 2.27 -4.70 5.61
N GLU A 117 2.41 -4.90 4.30
CA GLU A 117 2.69 -6.21 3.69
C GLU A 117 3.88 -6.18 2.73
N HIS A 118 3.94 -5.21 1.82
CA HIS A 118 4.82 -5.23 0.65
C HIS A 118 5.78 -4.03 0.61
N ASN A 119 6.79 -4.12 -0.26
CA ASN A 119 7.64 -3.00 -0.65
C ASN A 119 8.67 -2.51 0.39
N VAL A 120 8.96 -3.29 1.43
CA VAL A 120 10.10 -3.00 2.30
C VAL A 120 11.39 -3.12 1.48
N GLY A 121 12.12 -2.01 1.37
CA GLY A 121 13.34 -1.95 0.57
C GLY A 121 13.14 -1.43 -0.86
N HIS A 122 11.91 -1.41 -1.38
CA HIS A 122 11.59 -0.75 -2.65
C HIS A 122 11.11 0.67 -2.40
N LEU A 123 9.89 0.82 -1.89
CA LEU A 123 9.29 2.13 -1.62
C LEU A 123 9.74 2.71 -0.29
N TYR A 124 9.97 1.88 0.72
CA TYR A 124 10.15 2.32 2.09
C TYR A 124 11.50 1.90 2.68
N PRO A 125 12.22 2.79 3.38
CA PRO A 125 13.27 2.36 4.31
C PRO A 125 12.62 1.67 5.51
N ALA A 126 13.34 0.71 6.10
CA ALA A 126 12.90 0.10 7.34
C ALA A 126 12.88 1.14 8.48
N LYS A 127 11.79 1.20 9.23
CA LYS A 127 11.73 1.96 10.49
C LYS A 127 12.76 1.40 11.48
N LYS A 128 13.17 2.19 12.49
CA LYS A 128 14.28 1.86 13.41
C LYS A 128 14.13 0.47 14.06
N ASP A 129 12.93 0.16 14.55
CA ASP A 129 12.67 -1.10 15.24
C ASP A 129 12.73 -2.29 14.28
N LEU A 130 12.19 -2.14 13.07
CA LEU A 130 12.27 -3.13 12.02
C LEU A 130 13.72 -3.36 11.56
N ALA A 131 14.49 -2.30 11.41
CA ALA A 131 15.91 -2.38 11.07
C ALA A 131 16.72 -3.09 12.16
N ALA A 132 16.43 -2.83 13.44
CA ALA A 132 17.04 -3.52 14.58
C ALA A 132 16.66 -5.00 14.61
N PHE A 133 15.39 -5.31 14.31
CA PHE A 133 14.90 -6.68 14.21
C PHE A 133 15.61 -7.47 13.10
N TYR A 134 15.79 -6.90 11.90
CA TYR A 134 16.53 -7.53 10.83
C TYR A 134 17.97 -7.83 11.22
N ARG A 135 18.67 -6.88 11.85
CA ARG A 135 20.06 -7.10 12.35
C ARG A 135 20.13 -8.19 13.41
N LYS A 136 19.09 -8.31 14.24
CA LYS A 136 19.02 -9.37 15.26
C LYS A 136 18.85 -10.75 14.63
N LEU A 137 18.00 -10.86 13.58
CA LEU A 137 17.74 -12.14 12.92
C LEU A 137 18.89 -12.59 12.00
N ASP A 138 19.51 -11.65 11.32
CA ASP A 138 20.61 -11.91 10.38
C ASP A 138 21.81 -11.00 10.66
N PRO A 139 22.56 -11.23 11.74
CA PRO A 139 23.68 -10.37 12.13
C PRO A 139 24.78 -10.31 11.11
N THR A 140 24.87 -11.27 10.22
CA THR A 140 25.88 -11.36 9.16
C THR A 140 25.43 -10.69 7.85
N ASN A 141 24.15 -10.35 7.74
CA ASN A 141 23.55 -9.78 6.53
C ASN A 141 23.70 -10.68 5.29
N CYS A 142 23.44 -12.00 5.45
CA CYS A 142 23.60 -12.95 4.35
C CYS A 142 22.28 -13.36 3.70
N PHE A 143 21.15 -13.32 4.42
CA PHE A 143 19.87 -13.84 3.89
C PHE A 143 19.20 -12.88 2.93
N ASN A 144 19.18 -11.59 3.23
CA ASN A 144 18.51 -10.61 2.39
C ASN A 144 19.22 -9.23 2.43
N PRO A 145 20.44 -9.14 1.89
CA PRO A 145 21.22 -7.90 1.91
C PRO A 145 20.50 -6.75 1.22
N GLY A 146 20.37 -5.61 1.91
CA GLY A 146 19.70 -4.43 1.40
C GLY A 146 18.20 -4.36 1.69
N ILE A 147 17.63 -5.34 2.39
CA ILE A 147 16.22 -5.25 2.84
C ILE A 147 16.01 -3.96 3.65
N GLY A 148 14.88 -3.31 3.45
CA GLY A 148 14.58 -2.06 4.14
C GLY A 148 15.54 -0.92 3.82
N LYS A 149 16.24 -0.96 2.69
CA LYS A 149 17.33 -0.01 2.31
C LYS A 149 18.49 0.01 3.31
N LEU A 150 18.68 -1.07 4.04
CA LEU A 150 19.86 -1.28 4.87
C LEU A 150 21.12 -1.54 4.00
N PRO A 151 22.34 -1.43 4.56
CA PRO A 151 23.55 -1.76 3.82
C PRO A 151 23.51 -3.16 3.22
N ARG A 152 24.10 -3.32 2.03
CA ARG A 152 24.20 -4.62 1.34
C ARG A 152 25.47 -5.39 1.69
N THR A 153 26.36 -4.76 2.43
CA THR A 153 27.65 -5.33 2.83
C THR A 153 27.52 -6.24 4.04
N PRO A 154 28.42 -7.23 4.20
CA PRO A 154 28.43 -8.10 5.38
C PRO A 154 28.48 -7.30 6.67
N TYR A 155 27.75 -7.80 7.68
CA TYR A 155 27.63 -7.19 9.01
C TYR A 155 27.09 -5.74 8.98
N TYR A 156 26.40 -5.35 7.92
CA TYR A 156 25.80 -4.01 7.75
C TYR A 156 26.81 -2.84 7.84
N LYS A 157 28.05 -3.09 7.43
CA LYS A 157 29.16 -2.11 7.47
C LYS A 157 29.10 -1.12 6.31
#